data_53a8215323d36067b231943b7d07751b
#
_entry.id   53a8215323d36067b231943b7d07751b
#
_cell.length_a   1.000
_cell.length_b   1.000
_cell.length_c   1.000
_cell.angle_alpha   90.00
_cell.angle_beta   90.00
_cell.angle_gamma   90.00
#
_symmetry.space_group_name_H-M   'P 1'
#
loop_
_entity.id
_entity.type
_entity.pdbx_description
1 polymer ?
#
loop_
_entity_poly.entity_id
_entity_poly.type
_entity_poly.pdbx_seq_one_letter_code
_entity_poly.pdbx_strand_id
1 'polypeptide(L)'
;MNYFDVNNEALKPYREYKSYVLYCIDTQNKTTGIDFFFDYTDEQIPYYEKVINDALKAAFEEYRLNKVYVNVIRDNYKLYNVLEKFNFITEAIHREQYYDGNRHDVVYMTVLRGEWERGGIRYNFKYDEYAVKSE
;
A
#
# COMPACT_ATOMS: atom_id res chain seq x y z
N MET A 1 -6.73 9.60 20.96
CA MET A 1 -7.88 9.46 20.06
C MET A 1 -7.71 8.24 19.18
N ASN A 2 -8.78 7.55 18.99
CA ASN A 2 -8.79 6.38 18.13
C ASN A 2 -8.71 6.84 16.67
N TYR A 3 -7.80 6.28 15.89
CA TYR A 3 -7.71 6.68 14.49
C TYR A 3 -8.97 6.32 13.70
N PHE A 4 -9.78 5.39 14.20
CA PHE A 4 -11.07 5.11 13.57
C PHE A 4 -11.98 6.32 13.57
N ASP A 5 -11.90 7.14 14.60
CA ASP A 5 -12.71 8.36 14.65
C ASP A 5 -12.19 9.37 13.62
N VAL A 6 -10.87 9.49 13.51
CA VAL A 6 -10.26 10.40 12.56
C VAL A 6 -10.53 9.96 11.13
N ASN A 7 -10.47 8.66 10.90
CA ASN A 7 -10.56 8.09 9.56
C ASN A 7 -11.96 7.61 9.23
N ASN A 8 -12.95 8.13 9.93
CA ASN A 8 -14.31 7.66 9.72
C ASN A 8 -14.76 7.80 8.28
N GLU A 9 -14.38 8.89 7.63
CA GLU A 9 -14.72 9.11 6.23
C GLU A 9 -13.97 8.15 5.32
N ALA A 10 -12.72 7.86 5.65
CA ALA A 10 -11.92 6.92 4.89
C ALA A 10 -12.48 5.50 4.99
N LEU A 11 -13.19 5.18 6.06
CA LEU A 11 -13.79 3.85 6.21
C LEU A 11 -15.02 3.65 5.34
N LYS A 12 -15.66 4.72 4.87
CA LYS A 12 -16.84 4.59 4.03
C LYS A 12 -16.56 3.80 2.76
N PRO A 13 -15.53 4.12 1.97
CA PRO A 13 -15.20 3.31 0.80
C PRO A 13 -14.85 1.88 1.18
N TYR A 14 -14.11 1.70 2.28
CA TYR A 14 -13.78 0.38 2.75
C TYR A 14 -15.01 -0.44 3.08
N ARG A 15 -15.96 0.14 3.83
CA ARG A 15 -17.17 -0.59 4.18
C ARG A 15 -17.99 -0.96 2.97
N GLU A 16 -17.99 -0.08 1.98
CA GLU A 16 -18.77 -0.28 0.77
C GLU A 16 -18.15 -1.36 -0.10
N TYR A 17 -16.84 -1.28 -0.29
CA TYR A 17 -16.13 -2.21 -1.17
C TYR A 17 -15.48 -3.36 -0.40
N LYS A 18 -15.28 -3.20 0.90
CA LYS A 18 -14.69 -4.20 1.79
C LYS A 18 -13.29 -4.64 1.35
N SER A 19 -12.56 -3.75 0.73
CA SER A 19 -11.29 -4.13 0.13
C SER A 19 -10.09 -3.35 0.62
N TYR A 20 -10.28 -2.16 1.17
CA TYR A 20 -9.15 -1.39 1.67
C TYR A 20 -9.58 -0.41 2.74
N VAL A 21 -8.61 0.05 3.50
CA VAL A 21 -8.78 1.12 4.48
C VAL A 21 -7.51 1.97 4.50
N LEU A 22 -7.71 3.29 4.57
CA LEU A 22 -6.62 4.22 4.85
C LEU A 22 -6.48 4.36 6.35
N TYR A 23 -5.25 4.35 6.84
CA TYR A 23 -5.01 4.49 8.27
C TYR A 23 -3.83 5.42 8.52
N CYS A 24 -3.75 5.96 9.72
CA CYS A 24 -2.71 6.91 10.10
C CYS A 24 -2.60 8.06 9.10
N ILE A 25 -3.75 8.59 8.69
CA ILE A 25 -3.76 9.74 7.78
C ILE A 25 -3.14 10.92 8.49
N ASP A 26 -2.06 11.42 7.93
CA ASP A 26 -1.30 12.54 8.49
C ASP A 26 -1.35 13.70 7.51
N THR A 27 -2.25 14.64 7.76
CA THR A 27 -2.43 15.77 6.85
C THR A 27 -1.31 16.78 6.93
N GLN A 28 -0.55 16.77 8.01
CA GLN A 28 0.58 17.66 8.18
C GLN A 28 1.78 17.18 7.37
N ASN A 29 2.11 15.91 7.49
CA ASN A 29 3.20 15.31 6.73
C ASN A 29 2.75 14.73 5.39
N LYS A 30 1.46 14.73 5.15
CA LYS A 30 0.84 14.31 3.88
C LYS A 30 1.14 12.86 3.53
N THR A 31 0.95 11.98 4.51
CA THR A 31 1.18 10.55 4.36
C THR A 31 -0.02 9.75 4.85
N THR A 32 -0.16 8.54 4.35
CA THR A 32 -1.11 7.56 4.88
C THR A 32 -0.63 6.16 4.58
N GLY A 33 -0.99 5.24 5.46
CA GLY A 33 -0.89 3.82 5.16
C GLY A 33 -2.18 3.32 4.53
N ILE A 34 -2.10 2.24 3.80
CA ILE A 34 -3.27 1.56 3.26
C ILE A 34 -3.12 0.07 3.53
N ASP A 35 -4.19 -0.53 4.05
CA ASP A 35 -4.31 -1.98 4.15
C ASP A 35 -5.31 -2.46 3.12
N PHE A 36 -4.98 -3.56 2.44
CA PHE A 36 -5.85 -4.18 1.46
C PHE A 36 -6.32 -5.54 1.97
N PHE A 37 -7.57 -5.85 1.71
CA PHE A 37 -8.21 -7.08 2.18
C PHE A 37 -8.67 -7.88 0.97
N PHE A 38 -7.74 -8.63 0.39
CA PHE A 38 -7.98 -9.44 -0.81
C PHE A 38 -7.91 -10.91 -0.45
N ASP A 39 -8.58 -11.74 -1.25
CA ASP A 39 -8.49 -13.19 -1.11
C ASP A 39 -7.33 -13.78 -1.91
N TYR A 40 -6.63 -12.97 -2.68
CA TYR A 40 -5.39 -13.33 -3.38
C TYR A 40 -5.51 -14.51 -4.32
N THR A 41 -6.61 -14.58 -5.05
CA THR A 41 -6.73 -15.51 -6.16
C THR A 41 -6.31 -14.85 -7.45
N ASP A 42 -5.76 -15.63 -8.38
CA ASP A 42 -5.26 -15.06 -9.64
C ASP A 42 -6.39 -14.46 -10.48
N GLU A 43 -7.57 -15.01 -10.37
CA GLU A 43 -8.73 -14.53 -11.14
C GLU A 43 -9.16 -13.14 -10.69
N GLN A 44 -8.77 -12.73 -9.49
CA GLN A 44 -9.18 -11.46 -8.90
C GLN A 44 -8.16 -10.33 -9.13
N ILE A 45 -7.05 -10.62 -9.80
CA ILE A 45 -6.01 -9.60 -9.99
C ILE A 45 -6.52 -8.33 -10.64
N PRO A 46 -7.35 -8.38 -11.71
CA PRO A 46 -7.88 -7.13 -12.28
C PRO A 46 -8.71 -6.34 -11.28
N TYR A 47 -9.43 -7.03 -10.40
CA TYR A 47 -10.17 -6.37 -9.34
C TYR A 47 -9.23 -5.70 -8.34
N TYR A 48 -8.14 -6.37 -7.97
CA TYR A 48 -7.15 -5.77 -7.06
C TYR A 48 -6.56 -4.51 -7.65
N GLU A 49 -6.25 -4.54 -8.94
CA GLU A 49 -5.70 -3.36 -9.60
C GLU A 49 -6.68 -2.20 -9.56
N LYS A 50 -7.95 -2.48 -9.77
CA LYS A 50 -8.97 -1.43 -9.68
C LYS A 50 -9.07 -0.86 -8.28
N VAL A 51 -9.08 -1.73 -7.27
CA VAL A 51 -9.18 -1.30 -5.88
C VAL A 51 -7.97 -0.46 -5.47
N ILE A 52 -6.78 -0.89 -5.87
CA ILE A 52 -5.56 -0.14 -5.55
C ILE A 52 -5.61 1.24 -6.21
N ASN A 53 -6.02 1.30 -7.45
CA ASN A 53 -6.15 2.59 -8.12
C ASN A 53 -7.16 3.49 -7.42
N ASP A 54 -8.30 2.95 -7.01
CA ASP A 54 -9.30 3.73 -6.29
C ASP A 54 -8.77 4.22 -4.95
N ALA A 55 -8.01 3.39 -4.24
CA ALA A 55 -7.41 3.77 -2.97
C ALA A 55 -6.39 4.89 -3.14
N LEU A 56 -5.56 4.81 -4.19
CA LEU A 56 -4.58 5.85 -4.47
C LEU A 56 -5.26 7.15 -4.87
N LYS A 57 -6.34 7.09 -5.62
CA LYS A 57 -7.11 8.29 -5.94
C LYS A 57 -7.66 8.94 -4.68
N ALA A 58 -8.19 8.14 -3.76
CA ALA A 58 -8.68 8.68 -2.50
C ALA A 58 -7.54 9.37 -1.74
N ALA A 59 -6.39 8.73 -1.63
CA ALA A 59 -5.27 9.28 -0.89
C ALA A 59 -4.73 10.57 -1.53
N PHE A 60 -4.49 10.53 -2.82
CA PHE A 60 -3.81 11.63 -3.49
C PHE A 60 -4.75 12.76 -3.92
N GLU A 61 -5.96 12.43 -4.31
CA GLU A 61 -6.89 13.44 -4.83
C GLU A 61 -7.87 13.93 -3.77
N GLU A 62 -8.48 13.05 -3.00
CA GLU A 62 -9.43 13.49 -1.98
C GLU A 62 -8.72 14.06 -0.76
N TYR A 63 -7.74 13.34 -0.23
CA TYR A 63 -7.03 13.77 0.97
C TYR A 63 -5.81 14.63 0.65
N ARG A 64 -5.45 14.76 -0.62
CA ARG A 64 -4.34 15.58 -1.10
C ARG A 64 -3.03 15.25 -0.43
N LEU A 65 -2.80 13.96 -0.22
CA LEU A 65 -1.57 13.49 0.40
C LEU A 65 -0.46 13.40 -0.64
N ASN A 66 0.76 13.20 -0.15
CA ASN A 66 1.93 13.13 -1.02
C ASN A 66 2.55 11.75 -1.10
N LYS A 67 2.35 10.93 -0.07
CA LYS A 67 3.01 9.63 0.01
C LYS A 67 2.08 8.60 0.61
N VAL A 68 2.05 7.45 0.00
CA VAL A 68 1.30 6.30 0.49
C VAL A 68 2.28 5.18 0.79
N TYR A 69 2.08 4.49 1.92
CA TYR A 69 2.86 3.31 2.23
C TYR A 69 1.95 2.11 2.48
N VAL A 70 2.47 0.94 2.15
CA VAL A 70 1.78 -0.33 2.35
C VAL A 70 2.79 -1.29 2.96
N ASN A 71 2.40 -1.93 4.05
CA ASN A 71 3.21 -2.98 4.66
C ASN A 71 2.77 -4.33 4.10
N VAL A 72 3.69 -5.03 3.47
CA VAL A 72 3.40 -6.29 2.79
C VAL A 72 4.18 -7.39 3.46
N ILE A 73 3.48 -8.41 3.94
CA ILE A 73 4.16 -9.60 4.46
C ILE A 73 4.91 -10.23 3.29
N ARG A 74 6.19 -10.55 3.51
CA ARG A 74 7.06 -10.99 2.44
C ARG A 74 6.49 -12.15 1.62
N ASP A 75 5.80 -13.07 2.28
CA ASP A 75 5.22 -14.22 1.58
C ASP A 75 4.07 -13.83 0.65
N ASN A 76 3.54 -12.63 0.79
CA ASN A 76 2.43 -12.17 -0.02
C ASN A 76 2.97 -11.53 -1.31
N TYR A 77 3.59 -12.34 -2.15
CA TYR A 77 4.19 -11.85 -3.39
C TYR A 77 3.13 -11.35 -4.38
N LYS A 78 1.89 -11.82 -4.27
CA LYS A 78 0.84 -11.37 -5.18
C LYS A 78 0.53 -9.90 -4.97
N LEU A 79 0.40 -9.48 -3.72
CA LEU A 79 0.20 -8.07 -3.43
C LEU A 79 1.43 -7.26 -3.82
N TYR A 80 2.62 -7.76 -3.49
CA TYR A 80 3.86 -7.10 -3.85
C TYR A 80 3.92 -6.82 -5.36
N ASN A 81 3.64 -7.84 -6.16
CA ASN A 81 3.73 -7.71 -7.62
C ASN A 81 2.72 -6.71 -8.18
N VAL A 82 1.51 -6.71 -7.63
CA VAL A 82 0.49 -5.77 -8.09
C VAL A 82 0.87 -4.34 -7.71
N LEU A 83 1.38 -4.14 -6.50
CA LEU A 83 1.82 -2.81 -6.07
C LEU A 83 2.95 -2.27 -6.93
N GLU A 84 3.87 -3.14 -7.36
CA GLU A 84 4.94 -2.71 -8.27
C GLU A 84 4.39 -2.14 -9.58
N LYS A 85 3.27 -2.66 -10.05
CA LYS A 85 2.65 -2.13 -11.27
C LYS A 85 2.17 -0.70 -11.09
N PHE A 86 1.93 -0.29 -9.85
CA PHE A 86 1.53 1.09 -9.53
C PHE A 86 2.71 1.94 -9.08
N ASN A 87 3.93 1.49 -9.40
CA ASN A 87 5.16 2.22 -9.13
C ASN A 87 5.56 2.28 -7.67
N PHE A 88 5.01 1.41 -6.84
CA PHE A 88 5.51 1.27 -5.47
C PHE A 88 6.93 0.72 -5.51
N ILE A 89 7.75 1.23 -4.61
CA ILE A 89 9.11 0.73 -4.43
C ILE A 89 9.26 0.26 -2.98
N THR A 90 10.22 -0.62 -2.76
CA THR A 90 10.56 -1.05 -1.41
C THR A 90 11.52 -0.05 -0.78
N GLU A 91 11.13 0.52 0.35
CA GLU A 91 12.00 1.43 1.10
C GLU A 91 12.68 0.74 2.27
N ALA A 92 12.06 -0.28 2.83
CA ALA A 92 12.63 -0.95 3.98
C ALA A 92 12.07 -2.36 4.11
N ILE A 93 12.81 -3.20 4.83
CA ILE A 93 12.33 -4.52 5.20
C ILE A 93 12.45 -4.60 6.72
N HIS A 94 11.32 -4.82 7.39
CA HIS A 94 11.26 -5.00 8.82
C HIS A 94 11.30 -6.48 9.11
N ARG A 95 12.41 -6.95 9.66
CA ARG A 95 12.61 -8.38 9.87
C ARG A 95 11.91 -8.87 11.11
N GLU A 96 11.40 -10.09 11.02
CA GLU A 96 10.86 -10.86 12.12
C GLU A 96 9.80 -10.11 12.94
N GLN A 97 8.92 -9.44 12.25
CA GLN A 97 7.76 -8.83 12.90
C GLN A 97 6.74 -9.88 13.25
N TYR A 98 6.13 -9.76 14.42
CA TYR A 98 5.07 -10.69 14.80
C TYR A 98 3.77 -10.29 14.14
N TYR A 99 3.15 -11.27 13.51
CA TYR A 99 1.87 -11.08 12.85
C TYR A 99 1.12 -12.40 12.97
N ASP A 100 -0.10 -12.36 13.50
CA ASP A 100 -0.90 -13.56 13.75
C ASP A 100 -0.15 -14.60 14.57
N GLY A 101 0.68 -14.16 15.51
CA GLY A 101 1.44 -15.04 16.36
C GLY A 101 2.67 -15.65 15.73
N ASN A 102 2.94 -15.34 14.47
CA ASN A 102 4.11 -15.85 13.75
C ASN A 102 5.04 -14.70 13.36
N ARG A 103 6.31 -15.03 13.16
CA ARG A 103 7.30 -14.04 12.74
C ARG A 103 7.35 -13.97 11.22
N HIS A 104 7.31 -12.76 10.70
CA HIS A 104 7.36 -12.50 9.26
C HIS A 104 8.26 -11.31 8.99
N ASP A 105 8.92 -11.35 7.85
CA ASP A 105 9.54 -10.14 7.32
C ASP A 105 8.45 -9.32 6.65
N VAL A 106 8.46 -8.03 6.90
CA VAL A 106 7.46 -7.12 6.34
C VAL A 106 8.16 -6.15 5.42
N VAL A 107 7.72 -6.10 4.18
CA VAL A 107 8.27 -5.19 3.17
C VAL A 107 7.48 -3.89 3.25
N TYR A 108 8.20 -2.79 3.48
CA TYR A 108 7.61 -1.46 3.55
C TYR A 108 7.72 -0.84 2.17
N MET A 109 6.59 -0.74 1.46
CA MET A 109 6.55 -0.23 0.09
C MET A 109 5.87 1.13 0.06
N THR A 110 6.35 2.00 -0.81
CA THR A 110 5.82 3.35 -0.89
C THR A 110 5.66 3.80 -2.33
N VAL A 111 4.75 4.75 -2.54
CA VAL A 111 4.63 5.45 -3.80
C VAL A 111 4.36 6.92 -3.50
N LEU A 112 5.02 7.79 -4.25
CA LEU A 112 4.82 9.23 -4.14
C LEU A 112 3.75 9.68 -5.12
N ARG A 113 3.05 10.75 -4.77
CA ARG A 113 2.03 11.32 -5.65
C ARG A 113 2.57 11.60 -7.04
N GLY A 114 3.76 12.19 -7.13
CA GLY A 114 4.36 12.50 -8.43
C GLY A 114 4.64 11.27 -9.27
N GLU A 115 5.03 10.18 -8.63
CA GLU A 115 5.25 8.92 -9.33
C GLU A 115 3.95 8.34 -9.85
N TRP A 116 2.91 8.39 -9.03
CA TRP A 116 1.59 7.92 -9.43
C TRP A 116 1.04 8.75 -10.59
N GLU A 117 1.17 10.08 -10.51
CA GLU A 117 0.66 10.99 -11.54
C GLU A 117 1.37 10.79 -12.87
N ARG A 118 2.65 10.48 -12.84
CA ARG A 118 3.42 10.25 -14.07
C ARG A 118 3.13 8.89 -14.71
N GLY A 119 2.55 7.98 -13.97
CA GLY A 119 2.15 6.67 -14.48
C GLY A 119 3.27 5.93 -15.18
N GLY A 120 3.83 4.92 -14.59
CA GLY A 120 4.84 4.10 -15.23
C GLY A 120 6.27 4.57 -15.11
N ILE A 121 6.50 5.79 -14.67
CA ILE A 121 7.86 6.28 -14.44
C ILE A 121 8.25 5.94 -13.02
N ARG A 122 9.32 5.18 -12.87
CA ARG A 122 9.79 4.81 -11.56
C ARG A 122 11.29 4.97 -11.47
N TYR A 123 11.76 5.19 -10.26
CA TYR A 123 13.19 5.32 -9.99
C TYR A 123 13.80 3.94 -9.76
N ASN A 124 15.05 3.80 -10.20
CA ASN A 124 15.82 2.58 -9.97
C ASN A 124 16.68 2.76 -8.73
N PHE A 125 16.17 2.34 -7.60
CA PHE A 125 16.95 2.37 -6.36
C PHE A 125 17.57 1.02 -6.12
N LYS A 126 18.77 1.03 -5.55
CA LYS A 126 19.48 -0.21 -5.26
C LYS A 126 18.71 -1.12 -4.31
N TYR A 127 18.08 -0.54 -3.30
CA TYR A 127 17.34 -1.37 -2.36
C TYR A 127 16.09 -1.97 -2.98
N ASP A 128 15.54 -1.36 -4.03
CA ASP A 128 14.45 -1.95 -4.78
C ASP A 128 14.92 -3.24 -5.46
N GLU A 129 16.11 -3.20 -6.03
CA GLU A 129 16.72 -4.39 -6.61
C GLU A 129 17.01 -5.44 -5.54
N TYR A 130 17.44 -5.03 -4.37
CA TYR A 130 17.68 -5.94 -3.27
C TYR A 130 16.41 -6.65 -2.84
N ALA A 131 15.31 -5.95 -2.78
CA ALA A 131 14.04 -6.55 -2.41
C ALA A 131 13.67 -7.68 -3.35
N VAL A 132 13.89 -7.49 -4.64
CA VAL A 132 13.62 -8.51 -5.65
C VAL A 132 14.57 -9.69 -5.50
N LYS A 133 15.85 -9.41 -5.32
CA LYS A 133 16.87 -10.46 -5.27
C LYS A 133 16.83 -11.28 -3.98
N SER A 134 16.34 -10.71 -2.91
CA SER A 134 16.31 -11.40 -1.64
C SER A 134 15.19 -12.42 -1.55
N GLU A 135 14.38 -12.50 -2.55
CA GLU A 135 13.35 -13.52 -2.61
C GLU A 135 13.88 -14.78 -3.24
#